data_02e07d0ced4d3fa025f254291e434b95
#
_entry.id   02e07d0ced4d3fa025f254291e434b95
#
_cell.length_a   1.000
_cell.length_b   1.000
_cell.length_c   1.000
_cell.angle_alpha   90.00
_cell.angle_beta   90.00
_cell.angle_gamma   90.00
#
_symmetry.space_group_name_H-M   'P 1'
#
loop_
_entity.id
_entity.type
_entity.pdbx_description
1 polymer ?
#
loop_
_entity_poly.entity_id
_entity_poly.type
_entity_poly.pdbx_seq_one_letter_code
_entity_poly.pdbx_strand_id
1 'polypeptide(L)'
;MPTLIRHDDLVETVAAALQYISYYHPADYITHLARAYEREQSAAAKDAIAQILTNSRMSAEGRRPMCQDTGIVNVFLKIGMDIRFEGFPGSVEDAINEGVRRGYLNKDNVLRASVLGDPLFERKNTGDNTPAVIHMSVVPGAKLDVTVAAKGGGSENKSKFIMMNPSDSLVDWVLKTVPTMGAGWCPPGMLGIGVGGTAEKAMLLAKEVLMDPVDMHELLERGPASKLEELRIELYQKVNALGIGAQGLGGLTTVLDVKIATYPTHAAGKPVAMIPNCAATRHAHVVLDGSGPVYLDAPSLDLWPDVHWAPDYKKSRKVDLNTLTKAEVASWKPGDTLLLSGRMLTGRDAAHKRIQDMLAKGEKLPVDFTNRVIYYVGPVDPVPGEVVGPAGPTTATRMDKFTEMMLAQTGLIAMVGKAERGPAAIEAIKKHGSAYLMAVGGAAYLVAKAIKGAEVVGFADLGMEAIYEFDLQDMPVTVAVDAGGTSVHETGPKEWQARIGKIPVVTA
;
A
#
# COMPACT_ATOMS: atom_id res chain seq x y z
N MET A 1 -3.81 26.51 35.62
CA MET A 1 -2.54 26.71 34.90
C MET A 1 -2.67 25.98 33.56
N PRO A 2 -2.08 26.49 32.48
CA PRO A 2 -2.12 25.77 31.20
C PRO A 2 -1.41 24.43 31.30
N THR A 3 -1.85 23.44 30.54
CA THR A 3 -1.14 22.16 30.40
C THR A 3 0.15 22.40 29.62
N LEU A 4 1.27 21.93 30.14
CA LEU A 4 2.58 22.08 29.51
C LEU A 4 2.87 20.86 28.61
N ILE A 5 3.05 21.12 27.34
CA ILE A 5 3.51 20.11 26.36
C ILE A 5 4.99 20.36 26.10
N ARG A 6 5.83 19.42 26.53
CA ARG A 6 7.29 19.55 26.38
C ARG A 6 7.72 19.09 25.00
N HIS A 7 8.76 19.71 24.49
CA HIS A 7 9.37 19.37 23.20
C HIS A 7 9.71 17.87 23.11
N ASP A 8 10.45 17.36 24.10
CA ASP A 8 10.90 15.96 24.04
C ASP A 8 9.76 14.95 24.18
N ASP A 9 8.69 15.29 24.90
CA ASP A 9 7.49 14.43 24.98
C ASP A 9 6.81 14.29 23.63
N LEU A 10 6.71 15.37 22.86
CA LEU A 10 6.13 15.32 21.51
C LEU A 10 7.03 14.54 20.53
N VAL A 11 8.33 14.82 20.56
CA VAL A 11 9.32 14.13 19.71
C VAL A 11 9.30 12.61 19.96
N GLU A 12 9.37 12.20 21.21
CA GLU A 12 9.36 10.80 21.60
C GLU A 12 8.05 10.10 21.24
N THR A 13 6.92 10.75 21.50
CA THR A 13 5.59 10.24 21.14
C THR A 13 5.47 9.98 19.65
N VAL A 14 5.89 10.93 18.81
CA VAL A 14 5.83 10.77 17.34
C VAL A 14 6.75 9.65 16.87
N ALA A 15 7.98 9.58 17.39
CA ALA A 15 8.93 8.53 17.04
C ALA A 15 8.43 7.13 17.43
N ALA A 16 7.89 6.99 18.64
CA ALA A 16 7.30 5.73 19.14
C ALA A 16 6.06 5.33 18.32
N ALA A 17 5.17 6.29 18.00
CA ALA A 17 3.98 6.04 17.20
C ALA A 17 4.35 5.55 15.79
N LEU A 18 5.36 6.13 15.13
CA LEU A 18 5.81 5.71 13.79
C LEU A 18 6.38 4.29 13.79
N GLN A 19 7.13 3.93 14.83
CA GLN A 19 7.59 2.57 15.01
C GLN A 19 6.41 1.61 15.19
N TYR A 20 5.49 1.92 16.10
CA TYR A 20 4.30 1.14 16.39
C TYR A 20 3.48 0.85 15.13
N ILE A 21 3.08 1.89 14.38
CA ILE A 21 2.25 1.72 13.18
C ILE A 21 2.96 1.02 12.03
N SER A 22 4.28 0.93 12.04
CA SER A 22 5.03 0.25 10.98
C SER A 22 4.81 -1.26 10.99
N TYR A 23 4.53 -1.85 12.15
CA TYR A 23 4.36 -3.30 12.32
C TYR A 23 3.04 -3.73 12.97
N TYR A 24 2.25 -2.81 13.55
CA TYR A 24 0.91 -3.11 14.04
C TYR A 24 -0.16 -2.44 13.17
N HIS A 25 -1.04 -3.24 12.60
CA HIS A 25 -2.29 -2.71 12.04
C HIS A 25 -3.23 -2.23 13.16
N PRO A 26 -4.13 -1.27 12.87
CA PRO A 26 -5.24 -0.98 13.76
C PRO A 26 -6.10 -2.23 14.00
N ALA A 27 -6.56 -2.42 15.24
CA ALA A 27 -7.31 -3.60 15.65
C ALA A 27 -8.61 -3.80 14.86
N ASP A 28 -9.33 -2.71 14.63
CA ASP A 28 -10.55 -2.66 13.83
C ASP A 28 -10.32 -3.11 12.38
N TYR A 29 -9.21 -2.71 11.78
CA TYR A 29 -8.83 -3.16 10.44
C TYR A 29 -8.62 -4.68 10.40
N ILE A 30 -7.88 -5.25 11.35
CA ILE A 30 -7.64 -6.70 11.42
C ILE A 30 -8.95 -7.46 11.53
N THR A 31 -9.86 -7.01 12.42
CA THR A 31 -11.17 -7.63 12.61
C THR A 31 -11.99 -7.63 11.33
N HIS A 32 -12.05 -6.50 10.61
CA HIS A 32 -12.80 -6.40 9.36
C HIS A 32 -12.14 -7.23 8.23
N LEU A 33 -10.81 -7.28 8.18
CA LEU A 33 -10.09 -8.11 7.22
C LEU A 33 -10.29 -9.62 7.48
N ALA A 34 -10.33 -10.03 8.75
CA ALA A 34 -10.63 -11.41 9.14
C ALA A 34 -12.03 -11.83 8.69
N ARG A 35 -13.04 -10.99 8.93
CA ARG A 35 -14.42 -11.22 8.45
C ARG A 35 -14.49 -11.26 6.92
N ALA A 36 -13.72 -10.42 6.21
CA ALA A 36 -13.61 -10.46 4.76
C ALA A 36 -13.02 -11.79 4.26
N TYR A 37 -12.00 -12.31 4.93
CA TYR A 37 -11.41 -13.62 4.64
C TYR A 37 -12.43 -14.75 4.78
N GLU A 38 -13.21 -14.76 5.85
CA GLU A 38 -14.22 -15.79 6.09
C GLU A 38 -15.28 -15.83 4.99
N ARG A 39 -15.75 -14.66 4.56
CA ARG A 39 -16.81 -14.54 3.55
C ARG A 39 -16.32 -14.70 2.10
N GLU A 40 -15.03 -14.53 1.83
CA GLU A 40 -14.49 -14.50 0.47
C GLU A 40 -14.64 -15.87 -0.20
N GLN A 41 -15.18 -15.85 -1.42
CA GLN A 41 -15.42 -17.05 -2.23
C GLN A 41 -14.47 -17.15 -3.43
N SER A 42 -13.81 -16.05 -3.81
CA SER A 42 -12.76 -16.09 -4.82
C SER A 42 -11.50 -16.71 -4.24
N ALA A 43 -11.07 -17.84 -4.79
CA ALA A 43 -9.87 -18.52 -4.32
C ALA A 43 -8.63 -17.61 -4.39
N ALA A 44 -8.48 -16.82 -5.45
CA ALA A 44 -7.37 -15.90 -5.62
C ALA A 44 -7.42 -14.74 -4.61
N ALA A 45 -8.59 -14.12 -4.42
CA ALA A 45 -8.77 -13.05 -3.45
C ALA A 45 -8.59 -13.55 -2.02
N LYS A 46 -9.12 -14.73 -1.71
CA LYS A 46 -8.99 -15.37 -0.38
C LYS A 46 -7.54 -15.67 -0.05
N ASP A 47 -6.78 -16.20 -1.01
CA ASP A 47 -5.33 -16.43 -0.85
C ASP A 47 -4.57 -15.12 -0.59
N ALA A 48 -4.89 -14.06 -1.34
CA ALA A 48 -4.29 -12.76 -1.12
C ALA A 48 -4.59 -12.19 0.28
N ILE A 49 -5.84 -12.29 0.75
CA ILE A 49 -6.22 -11.86 2.10
C ILE A 49 -5.49 -12.71 3.16
N ALA A 50 -5.36 -14.00 2.96
CA ALA A 50 -4.61 -14.90 3.86
C ALA A 50 -3.14 -14.47 3.95
N GLN A 51 -2.50 -14.13 2.85
CA GLN A 51 -1.12 -13.61 2.84
C GLN A 51 -1.01 -12.30 3.63
N ILE A 52 -1.97 -11.38 3.47
CA ILE A 52 -1.97 -10.10 4.19
C ILE A 52 -2.16 -10.32 5.71
N LEU A 53 -3.11 -11.16 6.12
CA LEU A 53 -3.34 -11.50 7.54
C LEU A 53 -2.11 -12.16 8.17
N THR A 54 -1.52 -13.14 7.49
CA THR A 54 -0.31 -13.82 7.94
C THR A 54 0.86 -12.84 8.05
N ASN A 55 1.07 -11.99 7.04
CA ASN A 55 2.08 -10.94 7.06
C ASN A 55 1.86 -9.96 8.22
N SER A 56 0.62 -9.55 8.46
CA SER A 56 0.27 -8.66 9.57
C SER A 56 0.70 -9.23 10.92
N ARG A 57 0.35 -10.50 11.17
CA ARG A 57 0.77 -11.20 12.40
C ARG A 57 2.28 -11.35 12.50
N MET A 58 2.94 -11.79 11.42
CA MET A 58 4.41 -11.90 11.36
C MET A 58 5.10 -10.57 11.64
N SER A 59 4.57 -9.49 11.10
CA SER A 59 5.10 -8.13 11.32
C SER A 59 4.95 -7.69 12.77
N ALA A 60 3.81 -8.00 13.41
CA ALA A 60 3.57 -7.74 14.82
C ALA A 60 4.52 -8.54 15.72
N GLU A 61 4.70 -9.83 15.46
CA GLU A 61 5.60 -10.71 16.21
C GLU A 61 7.08 -10.34 16.04
N GLY A 62 7.48 -10.05 14.80
CA GLY A 62 8.87 -9.72 14.45
C GLY A 62 9.22 -8.24 14.60
N ARG A 63 8.26 -7.36 14.87
CA ARG A 63 8.41 -5.91 14.92
C ARG A 63 9.14 -5.36 13.69
N ARG A 64 8.74 -5.84 12.49
CA ARG A 64 9.27 -5.40 11.20
C ARG A 64 8.17 -4.82 10.31
N PRO A 65 8.49 -3.85 9.45
CA PRO A 65 7.50 -3.20 8.61
C PRO A 65 6.62 -4.17 7.83
N MET A 66 5.30 -4.00 7.90
CA MET A 66 4.34 -4.81 7.16
C MET A 66 4.41 -4.58 5.65
N CYS A 67 4.97 -3.45 5.22
CA CYS A 67 5.14 -3.07 3.83
C CYS A 67 6.52 -2.43 3.64
N GLN A 68 7.17 -2.67 2.50
CA GLN A 68 8.43 -2.03 2.12
C GLN A 68 8.25 -0.52 1.86
N ASP A 69 7.07 -0.11 1.41
CA ASP A 69 6.71 1.30 1.34
C ASP A 69 6.24 1.76 2.73
N THR A 70 7.15 2.33 3.50
CA THR A 70 6.89 2.81 4.86
C THR A 70 6.16 4.16 4.88
N GLY A 71 5.86 4.71 3.70
CA GLY A 71 4.94 5.82 3.50
C GLY A 71 5.54 7.21 3.63
N ILE A 72 4.71 8.21 3.34
CA ILE A 72 4.92 9.60 3.72
C ILE A 72 4.13 9.87 5.01
N VAL A 73 4.78 10.50 5.98
CA VAL A 73 4.16 10.77 7.27
C VAL A 73 3.17 11.93 7.15
N ASN A 74 1.95 11.69 7.63
CA ASN A 74 0.93 12.73 7.80
C ASN A 74 0.63 12.84 9.30
N VAL A 75 0.59 14.06 9.82
CA VAL A 75 0.28 14.33 11.22
C VAL A 75 -0.87 15.32 11.30
N PHE A 76 -1.90 14.97 12.04
CA PHE A 76 -3.03 15.84 12.33
C PHE A 76 -2.99 16.22 13.81
N LEU A 77 -2.90 17.52 14.10
CA LEU A 77 -2.89 18.06 15.44
C LEU A 77 -4.17 18.80 15.74
N LYS A 78 -4.80 18.49 16.88
CA LYS A 78 -5.84 19.33 17.50
C LYS A 78 -5.24 19.94 18.78
N ILE A 79 -4.93 21.22 18.71
CA ILE A 79 -4.21 21.96 19.74
C ILE A 79 -5.23 22.57 20.67
N GLY A 80 -5.28 22.11 21.93
CA GLY A 80 -6.15 22.70 22.96
C GLY A 80 -5.75 24.13 23.26
N MET A 81 -6.73 25.04 23.39
CA MET A 81 -6.49 26.48 23.64
C MET A 81 -5.82 26.74 25.01
N ASP A 82 -5.94 25.79 25.94
CA ASP A 82 -5.40 25.90 27.31
C ASP A 82 -4.07 25.16 27.46
N ILE A 83 -3.34 24.86 26.37
CA ILE A 83 -2.00 24.29 26.44
C ILE A 83 -0.94 25.36 26.19
N ARG A 84 0.28 25.03 26.64
CA ARG A 84 1.49 25.81 26.34
C ARG A 84 2.62 24.85 25.93
N PHE A 85 3.28 25.17 24.83
CA PHE A 85 4.50 24.45 24.42
C PHE A 85 5.70 24.97 25.21
N GLU A 86 6.51 24.04 25.73
CA GLU A 86 7.66 24.32 26.58
C GLU A 86 8.94 23.65 26.06
N GLY A 87 10.05 24.41 26.04
CA GLY A 87 11.36 23.91 25.67
C GLY A 87 11.55 23.64 24.17
N PHE A 88 10.72 24.23 23.32
CA PHE A 88 10.85 24.10 21.86
C PHE A 88 11.95 25.02 21.34
N PRO A 89 13.00 24.47 20.71
CA PRO A 89 14.07 25.29 20.11
C PRO A 89 13.63 25.93 18.78
N GLY A 90 12.57 25.41 18.17
CA GLY A 90 11.98 25.86 16.91
C GLY A 90 10.46 25.77 16.94
N SER A 91 9.87 25.46 15.80
CA SER A 91 8.41 25.30 15.65
C SER A 91 7.93 23.93 16.18
N VAL A 92 6.60 23.78 16.31
CA VAL A 92 5.97 22.49 16.60
C VAL A 92 6.23 21.50 15.45
N GLU A 93 6.28 21.99 14.22
CA GLU A 93 6.61 21.19 13.03
C GLU A 93 8.04 20.65 13.09
N ASP A 94 9.02 21.43 13.59
CA ASP A 94 10.39 20.98 13.77
C ASP A 94 10.47 19.82 14.78
N ALA A 95 9.70 19.91 15.86
CA ALA A 95 9.63 18.83 16.86
C ALA A 95 9.03 17.55 16.26
N ILE A 96 7.95 17.66 15.46
CA ILE A 96 7.35 16.53 14.76
C ILE A 96 8.35 15.92 13.78
N ASN A 97 9.06 16.73 12.99
CA ASN A 97 10.06 16.26 12.04
C ASN A 97 11.25 15.59 12.74
N GLU A 98 11.65 16.06 13.91
CA GLU A 98 12.65 15.37 14.73
C GLU A 98 12.14 13.99 15.17
N GLY A 99 10.87 13.88 15.57
CA GLY A 99 10.23 12.61 15.88
C GLY A 99 10.19 11.66 14.67
N VAL A 100 9.88 12.18 13.48
CA VAL A 100 9.93 11.42 12.21
C VAL A 100 11.33 10.91 11.95
N ARG A 101 12.34 11.77 12.03
CA ARG A 101 13.73 11.41 11.82
C ARG A 101 14.17 10.30 12.77
N ARG A 102 13.88 10.41 14.05
CA ARG A 102 14.22 9.38 15.07
C ARG A 102 13.47 8.07 14.79
N GLY A 103 12.19 8.14 14.45
CA GLY A 103 11.38 6.98 14.10
C GLY A 103 11.93 6.21 12.89
N TYR A 104 12.30 6.91 11.82
CA TYR A 104 12.79 6.28 10.58
C TYR A 104 14.25 5.76 10.71
N LEU A 105 15.08 6.40 11.50
CA LEU A 105 16.48 6.01 11.70
C LEU A 105 16.71 5.10 12.92
N ASN A 106 15.63 4.58 13.52
CA ASN A 106 15.74 3.65 14.63
C ASN A 106 16.49 2.38 14.20
N LYS A 107 17.62 2.08 14.88
CA LYS A 107 18.52 0.99 14.50
C LYS A 107 17.93 -0.41 14.68
N ASP A 108 16.95 -0.54 15.60
CA ASP A 108 16.31 -1.84 15.88
C ASP A 108 15.26 -2.19 14.84
N ASN A 109 14.71 -1.17 14.17
CA ASN A 109 13.75 -1.33 13.10
C ASN A 109 13.82 -0.12 12.15
N VAL A 110 14.82 -0.12 11.27
CA VAL A 110 15.00 0.94 10.27
C VAL A 110 13.83 0.95 9.30
N LEU A 111 13.25 2.13 9.09
CA LEU A 111 12.20 2.34 8.11
C LEU A 111 12.79 2.94 6.82
N ARG A 112 12.23 2.56 5.68
CA ARG A 112 12.71 3.03 4.38
C ARG A 112 12.26 4.46 4.10
N ALA A 113 13.16 5.44 4.13
CA ALA A 113 12.86 6.79 3.71
C ALA A 113 12.49 6.85 2.22
N SER A 114 11.43 7.60 1.90
CA SER A 114 10.89 7.71 0.54
C SER A 114 10.59 9.16 0.13
N VAL A 115 10.79 10.12 1.05
CA VAL A 115 10.59 11.55 0.78
C VAL A 115 11.76 12.11 -0.03
N LEU A 116 11.43 12.87 -1.07
CA LEU A 116 12.39 13.57 -1.92
C LEU A 116 12.40 15.06 -1.56
N GLY A 117 13.58 15.60 -1.29
CA GLY A 117 13.74 17.00 -0.87
C GLY A 117 13.34 18.01 -1.95
N ASP A 118 13.57 17.64 -3.21
CA ASP A 118 13.12 18.42 -4.38
C ASP A 118 12.27 17.53 -5.29
N PRO A 119 10.96 17.83 -5.46
CA PRO A 119 10.08 16.99 -6.26
C PRO A 119 10.23 17.21 -7.78
N LEU A 120 10.85 18.30 -8.23
CA LEU A 120 10.86 18.70 -9.64
C LEU A 120 12.18 18.37 -10.36
N PHE A 121 13.31 18.66 -9.74
CA PHE A 121 14.61 18.66 -10.44
C PHE A 121 15.51 17.52 -9.97
N GLU A 122 16.14 17.65 -8.79
CA GLU A 122 17.13 16.68 -8.33
C GLU A 122 16.51 15.39 -7.82
N ARG A 123 15.33 15.44 -7.23
CA ARG A 123 14.58 14.30 -6.68
C ARG A 123 15.41 13.42 -5.73
N LYS A 124 16.27 14.08 -4.94
CA LYS A 124 17.14 13.39 -3.98
C LYS A 124 16.38 12.97 -2.74
N ASN A 125 16.53 11.72 -2.31
CA ASN A 125 15.95 11.20 -1.07
C ASN A 125 16.53 11.94 0.14
N THR A 126 15.67 12.31 1.09
CA THR A 126 16.08 13.01 2.32
C THR A 126 16.86 12.10 3.28
N GLY A 127 16.67 10.78 3.17
CA GLY A 127 17.36 9.78 3.98
C GLY A 127 16.72 9.52 5.34
N ASP A 128 15.90 10.44 5.83
CA ASP A 128 15.24 10.37 7.15
C ASP A 128 13.70 10.50 7.09
N ASN A 129 13.17 10.55 5.89
CA ASN A 129 11.74 10.69 5.56
C ASN A 129 11.09 12.00 6.02
N THR A 130 11.87 13.04 6.31
CA THR A 130 11.36 14.39 6.58
C THR A 130 11.29 15.23 5.30
N PRO A 131 10.43 16.29 5.26
CA PRO A 131 9.45 16.64 6.28
C PRO A 131 8.17 15.79 6.20
N ALA A 132 7.45 15.71 7.33
CA ALA A 132 6.09 15.23 7.37
C ALA A 132 5.13 16.26 6.74
N VAL A 133 3.94 15.79 6.33
CA VAL A 133 2.80 16.65 5.98
C VAL A 133 1.98 16.87 7.24
N ILE A 134 1.95 18.10 7.74
CA ILE A 134 1.39 18.43 9.04
C ILE A 134 0.17 19.35 8.89
N HIS A 135 -0.93 18.97 9.52
CA HIS A 135 -2.16 19.75 9.58
C HIS A 135 -2.48 20.08 11.03
N MET A 136 -2.80 21.34 11.31
CA MET A 136 -3.07 21.83 12.66
C MET A 136 -4.43 22.50 12.73
N SER A 137 -5.15 22.28 13.83
CA SER A 137 -6.36 23.01 14.19
C SER A 137 -6.33 23.36 15.67
N VAL A 138 -6.90 24.49 16.02
CA VAL A 138 -7.03 24.91 17.41
C VAL A 138 -8.45 24.59 17.89
N VAL A 139 -8.55 23.94 19.03
CA VAL A 139 -9.82 23.45 19.62
C VAL A 139 -9.92 23.85 21.09
N PRO A 140 -11.11 23.95 21.67
CA PRO A 140 -11.25 24.11 23.12
C PRO A 140 -10.61 22.97 23.88
N GLY A 141 -10.05 23.25 25.07
CA GLY A 141 -9.52 22.25 25.98
C GLY A 141 -8.04 22.37 26.29
N ALA A 142 -7.53 21.43 27.08
CA ALA A 142 -6.21 21.46 27.69
C ALA A 142 -5.34 20.25 27.27
N LYS A 143 -5.57 19.68 26.08
CA LYS A 143 -4.85 18.51 25.56
C LYS A 143 -4.36 18.76 24.15
N LEU A 144 -3.34 18.03 23.75
CA LEU A 144 -2.86 17.96 22.38
C LEU A 144 -3.22 16.59 21.81
N ASP A 145 -4.20 16.56 20.90
CA ASP A 145 -4.51 15.35 20.13
C ASP A 145 -3.57 15.23 18.94
N VAL A 146 -2.95 14.08 18.80
CA VAL A 146 -1.99 13.79 17.72
C VAL A 146 -2.43 12.53 17.00
N THR A 147 -2.76 12.64 15.73
CA THR A 147 -2.93 11.49 14.85
C THR A 147 -1.71 11.40 13.93
N VAL A 148 -0.99 10.28 14.01
CA VAL A 148 0.16 9.99 13.17
C VAL A 148 -0.22 8.92 12.16
N ALA A 149 0.02 9.17 10.89
CA ALA A 149 -0.25 8.21 9.82
C ALA A 149 0.94 8.12 8.86
N ALA A 150 1.16 6.93 8.30
CA ALA A 150 2.14 6.69 7.25
C ALA A 150 1.43 6.21 5.98
N LYS A 151 1.27 7.12 5.02
CA LYS A 151 0.51 6.89 3.79
C LYS A 151 1.39 6.40 2.66
N GLY A 152 1.19 5.16 2.22
CA GLY A 152 1.94 4.56 1.12
C GLY A 152 1.69 5.24 -0.22
N GLY A 153 2.74 5.38 -1.04
CA GLY A 153 2.67 6.03 -2.35
C GLY A 153 1.73 5.33 -3.34
N GLY A 154 1.59 4.01 -3.23
CA GLY A 154 0.66 3.26 -4.09
C GLY A 154 -0.79 3.71 -3.96
N SER A 155 -1.26 3.94 -2.75
CA SER A 155 -2.60 4.44 -2.49
C SER A 155 -2.70 5.95 -2.60
N GLU A 156 -1.69 6.70 -2.16
CA GLU A 156 -1.67 8.16 -2.31
C GLU A 156 -1.81 8.62 -3.76
N ASN A 157 -1.09 7.97 -4.67
CA ASN A 157 -1.12 8.27 -6.10
C ASN A 157 -2.45 7.95 -6.80
N LYS A 158 -3.40 7.32 -6.11
CA LYS A 158 -4.74 7.02 -6.63
C LYS A 158 -5.81 8.01 -6.14
N SER A 159 -5.41 9.04 -5.40
CA SER A 159 -6.30 10.13 -4.98
C SER A 159 -6.96 10.80 -6.16
N LYS A 160 -8.24 11.14 -6.02
CA LYS A 160 -9.07 11.77 -7.04
C LYS A 160 -9.77 12.99 -6.47
N PHE A 161 -9.93 14.00 -7.31
CA PHE A 161 -10.65 15.24 -6.99
C PHE A 161 -11.50 15.67 -8.19
N ILE A 162 -12.66 16.25 -7.89
CA ILE A 162 -13.53 16.86 -8.89
C ILE A 162 -14.32 18.04 -8.30
N MET A 163 -14.53 19.07 -9.08
CA MET A 163 -15.56 20.08 -8.82
C MET A 163 -16.85 19.63 -9.50
N MET A 164 -17.76 19.07 -8.73
CA MET A 164 -19.08 18.65 -9.22
C MET A 164 -20.05 19.82 -9.31
N ASN A 165 -21.03 19.73 -10.22
CA ASN A 165 -22.21 20.56 -10.09
C ASN A 165 -23.06 20.11 -8.89
N PRO A 166 -23.83 21.01 -8.26
CA PRO A 166 -24.66 20.67 -7.11
C PRO A 166 -25.59 19.49 -7.33
N SER A 167 -26.10 19.30 -8.56
CA SER A 167 -27.03 18.24 -8.97
C SER A 167 -26.36 16.90 -9.31
N ASP A 168 -25.02 16.86 -9.45
CA ASP A 168 -24.33 15.63 -9.85
C ASP A 168 -24.39 14.57 -8.75
N SER A 169 -24.49 13.30 -9.14
CA SER A 169 -24.53 12.16 -8.22
C SER A 169 -23.14 11.79 -7.72
N LEU A 170 -22.93 11.83 -6.39
CA LEU A 170 -21.71 11.34 -5.77
C LEU A 170 -21.53 9.83 -6.01
N VAL A 171 -22.61 9.06 -5.88
CA VAL A 171 -22.58 7.61 -6.07
C VAL A 171 -22.10 7.24 -7.47
N ASP A 172 -22.65 7.87 -8.50
CA ASP A 172 -22.28 7.60 -9.89
C ASP A 172 -20.80 7.94 -10.15
N TRP A 173 -20.33 9.06 -9.59
CA TRP A 173 -18.94 9.45 -9.74
C TRP A 173 -17.99 8.45 -9.07
N VAL A 174 -18.30 8.00 -7.85
CA VAL A 174 -17.49 7.00 -7.13
C VAL A 174 -17.44 5.70 -7.91
N LEU A 175 -18.58 5.17 -8.35
CA LEU A 175 -18.66 3.91 -9.09
C LEU A 175 -17.97 3.97 -10.46
N LYS A 176 -17.97 5.13 -11.12
CA LYS A 176 -17.22 5.36 -12.35
C LYS A 176 -15.71 5.49 -12.10
N THR A 177 -15.32 6.08 -10.98
CA THR A 177 -13.93 6.44 -10.67
C THR A 177 -13.14 5.28 -10.08
N VAL A 178 -13.73 4.49 -9.16
CA VAL A 178 -13.04 3.39 -8.48
C VAL A 178 -12.38 2.40 -9.44
N PRO A 179 -13.03 1.92 -10.52
CA PRO A 179 -12.37 1.04 -11.48
C PRO A 179 -11.14 1.66 -12.15
N THR A 180 -11.13 2.99 -12.34
CA THR A 180 -10.00 3.69 -12.96
C THR A 180 -8.76 3.78 -12.06
N MET A 181 -8.91 3.53 -10.77
CA MET A 181 -7.78 3.50 -9.85
C MET A 181 -6.94 2.22 -10.00
N GLY A 182 -7.48 1.19 -10.63
CA GLY A 182 -6.85 -0.13 -10.74
C GLY A 182 -6.64 -0.77 -9.37
N ALA A 183 -5.68 -1.67 -9.27
CA ALA A 183 -5.31 -2.37 -8.03
C ALA A 183 -4.05 -1.81 -7.35
N GLY A 184 -3.46 -0.75 -7.88
CA GLY A 184 -2.20 -0.18 -7.37
C GLY A 184 -2.27 0.35 -5.93
N TRP A 185 -3.46 0.59 -5.40
CA TRP A 185 -3.70 0.95 -4.00
C TRP A 185 -3.83 -0.26 -3.05
N CYS A 186 -3.63 -1.48 -3.56
CA CYS A 186 -3.64 -2.74 -2.81
C CYS A 186 -4.95 -2.97 -2.02
N PRO A 187 -6.11 -3.14 -2.67
CA PRO A 187 -7.32 -3.56 -1.98
C PRO A 187 -7.15 -4.98 -1.35
N PRO A 188 -7.91 -5.31 -0.28
CA PRO A 188 -8.98 -4.54 0.30
C PRO A 188 -8.47 -3.46 1.25
N GLY A 189 -9.09 -2.31 1.18
CA GLY A 189 -8.75 -1.17 2.04
C GLY A 189 -9.98 -0.31 2.31
N MET A 190 -9.79 1.00 2.48
CA MET A 190 -10.87 1.95 2.74
C MET A 190 -10.87 3.06 1.69
N LEU A 191 -12.03 3.67 1.51
CA LEU A 191 -12.17 4.91 0.77
C LEU A 191 -12.54 6.05 1.74
N GLY A 192 -11.73 7.10 1.74
CA GLY A 192 -12.06 8.37 2.39
C GLY A 192 -12.62 9.35 1.37
N ILE A 193 -13.80 9.87 1.63
CA ILE A 193 -14.49 10.82 0.76
C ILE A 193 -14.72 12.11 1.52
N GLY A 194 -14.25 13.21 0.98
CA GLY A 194 -14.49 14.56 1.49
C GLY A 194 -15.41 15.33 0.56
N VAL A 195 -16.45 15.94 1.08
CA VAL A 195 -17.44 16.70 0.29
C VAL A 195 -17.65 18.07 0.91
N GLY A 196 -17.51 19.10 0.10
CA GLY A 196 -17.80 20.46 0.52
C GLY A 196 -16.56 21.28 0.91
N GLY A 197 -16.80 22.45 1.48
CA GLY A 197 -15.77 23.45 1.71
C GLY A 197 -15.22 24.04 0.40
N THR A 198 -13.92 24.11 0.32
CA THR A 198 -13.11 24.46 -0.84
C THR A 198 -12.38 23.22 -1.37
N ALA A 199 -11.68 23.33 -2.48
CA ALA A 199 -10.99 22.18 -3.09
C ALA A 199 -10.03 21.50 -2.11
N GLU A 200 -9.15 22.29 -1.47
CA GLU A 200 -8.18 21.80 -0.48
C GLU A 200 -8.87 21.24 0.78
N LYS A 201 -10.01 21.83 1.19
CA LYS A 201 -10.79 21.33 2.34
C LYS A 201 -11.38 19.95 2.05
N ALA A 202 -11.93 19.74 0.88
CA ALA A 202 -12.45 18.41 0.48
C ALA A 202 -11.34 17.34 0.47
N MET A 203 -10.14 17.69 -0.05
CA MET A 203 -8.99 16.78 -0.03
C MET A 203 -8.52 16.47 1.38
N LEU A 204 -8.47 17.48 2.26
CA LEU A 204 -8.10 17.31 3.66
C LEU A 204 -9.10 16.42 4.41
N LEU A 205 -10.40 16.65 4.24
CA LEU A 205 -11.46 15.83 4.82
C LEU A 205 -11.35 14.37 4.39
N ALA A 206 -11.14 14.12 3.08
CA ALA A 206 -10.98 12.77 2.55
C ALA A 206 -9.76 12.05 3.15
N LYS A 207 -8.67 12.76 3.43
CA LYS A 207 -7.48 12.20 4.05
C LYS A 207 -7.70 11.93 5.54
N GLU A 208 -8.21 12.91 6.27
CA GLU A 208 -8.37 12.85 7.72
C GLU A 208 -9.38 11.75 8.11
N VAL A 209 -10.50 11.64 7.39
CA VAL A 209 -11.54 10.64 7.70
C VAL A 209 -11.07 9.18 7.53
N LEU A 210 -10.00 8.94 6.79
CA LEU A 210 -9.37 7.62 6.69
C LEU A 210 -8.76 7.15 8.01
N MET A 211 -8.49 8.06 8.93
CA MET A 211 -7.90 7.76 10.24
C MET A 211 -8.97 7.46 11.31
N ASP A 212 -10.24 7.64 10.97
CA ASP A 212 -11.32 7.22 11.83
C ASP A 212 -11.41 5.67 11.89
N PRO A 213 -11.89 5.10 13.01
CA PRO A 213 -12.05 3.66 13.15
C PRO A 213 -12.88 3.04 12.03
N VAL A 214 -12.50 1.84 11.57
CA VAL A 214 -13.30 1.02 10.65
C VAL A 214 -14.49 0.48 11.41
N ASP A 215 -15.71 0.85 11.01
CA ASP A 215 -16.95 0.57 11.74
C ASP A 215 -18.11 0.08 10.85
N MET A 216 -17.83 -0.34 9.63
CA MET A 216 -18.86 -0.70 8.66
C MET A 216 -19.74 -1.88 9.13
N HIS A 217 -19.16 -2.86 9.84
CA HIS A 217 -19.94 -4.00 10.34
C HIS A 217 -20.91 -3.56 11.43
N GLU A 218 -20.45 -2.76 12.38
CA GLU A 218 -21.27 -2.19 13.45
C GLU A 218 -22.37 -1.30 12.85
N LEU A 219 -22.04 -0.56 11.79
CA LEU A 219 -23.02 0.27 11.08
C LEU A 219 -24.10 -0.58 10.39
N LEU A 220 -23.71 -1.68 9.75
CA LEU A 220 -24.64 -2.61 9.09
C LEU A 220 -25.54 -3.33 10.12
N GLU A 221 -24.99 -3.73 11.26
CA GLU A 221 -25.74 -4.42 12.33
C GLU A 221 -26.76 -3.52 13.01
N ARG A 222 -26.40 -2.28 13.36
CA ARG A 222 -27.32 -1.34 14.04
C ARG A 222 -28.25 -0.59 13.10
N GLY A 223 -27.92 -0.57 11.81
CA GLY A 223 -28.59 0.25 10.82
C GLY A 223 -28.15 1.73 10.84
N PRO A 224 -28.47 2.48 9.77
CA PRO A 224 -28.07 3.88 9.66
C PRO A 224 -28.94 4.79 10.54
N ALA A 225 -28.31 5.74 11.25
CA ALA A 225 -28.93 6.78 12.04
C ALA A 225 -29.02 8.14 11.31
N SER A 226 -28.42 8.25 10.12
CA SER A 226 -28.39 9.47 9.31
C SER A 226 -28.34 9.16 7.83
N LYS A 227 -28.72 10.15 7.00
CA LYS A 227 -28.56 10.03 5.53
C LYS A 227 -27.11 9.84 5.09
N LEU A 228 -26.16 10.35 5.86
CA LEU A 228 -24.75 10.15 5.57
C LEU A 228 -24.35 8.68 5.79
N GLU A 229 -24.85 8.05 6.83
CA GLU A 229 -24.63 6.62 7.08
C GLU A 229 -25.34 5.74 6.05
N GLU A 230 -26.57 6.10 5.63
CA GLU A 230 -27.24 5.43 4.50
C GLU A 230 -26.36 5.47 3.24
N LEU A 231 -25.79 6.62 2.93
CA LEU A 231 -24.90 6.79 1.79
C LEU A 231 -23.59 6.00 1.92
N ARG A 232 -23.02 5.90 3.12
CA ARG A 232 -21.84 5.05 3.37
C ARG A 232 -22.15 3.58 3.09
N ILE A 233 -23.28 3.08 3.58
CA ILE A 233 -23.74 1.69 3.33
C ILE A 233 -23.96 1.47 1.83
N GLU A 234 -24.65 2.38 1.16
CA GLU A 234 -24.90 2.29 -0.27
C GLU A 234 -23.60 2.20 -1.07
N LEU A 235 -22.65 3.09 -0.79
CA LEU A 235 -21.35 3.09 -1.47
C LEU A 235 -20.53 1.85 -1.15
N TYR A 236 -20.52 1.40 0.11
CA TYR A 236 -19.83 0.16 0.50
C TYR A 236 -20.36 -1.04 -0.30
N GLN A 237 -21.68 -1.21 -0.37
CA GLN A 237 -22.31 -2.30 -1.10
C GLN A 237 -22.05 -2.22 -2.61
N LYS A 238 -22.22 -1.04 -3.20
CA LYS A 238 -22.06 -0.84 -4.65
C LYS A 238 -20.60 -0.93 -5.10
N VAL A 239 -19.66 -0.43 -4.32
CA VAL A 239 -18.22 -0.54 -4.64
C VAL A 239 -17.77 -2.01 -4.56
N ASN A 240 -18.20 -2.76 -3.54
CA ASN A 240 -17.92 -4.19 -3.47
C ASN A 240 -18.59 -4.97 -4.61
N ALA A 241 -19.78 -4.55 -5.06
CA ALA A 241 -20.47 -5.14 -6.20
C ALA A 241 -19.77 -4.94 -7.55
N LEU A 242 -18.77 -4.06 -7.63
CA LEU A 242 -17.88 -3.96 -8.81
C LEU A 242 -17.02 -5.22 -9.00
N GLY A 243 -16.90 -6.08 -7.99
CA GLY A 243 -16.22 -7.36 -8.11
C GLY A 243 -14.70 -7.26 -8.24
N ILE A 244 -14.09 -6.11 -7.97
CA ILE A 244 -12.64 -5.89 -8.09
C ILE A 244 -11.87 -6.84 -7.18
N GLY A 245 -12.30 -6.96 -5.92
CA GLY A 245 -11.74 -7.89 -4.94
C GLY A 245 -10.33 -7.55 -4.46
N ALA A 246 -9.83 -8.38 -3.57
CA ALA A 246 -8.48 -8.24 -3.04
C ALA A 246 -7.43 -8.25 -4.17
N GLN A 247 -6.51 -7.28 -4.14
CA GLN A 247 -5.43 -7.10 -5.13
C GLN A 247 -5.91 -6.94 -6.58
N GLY A 248 -7.22 -6.70 -6.80
CA GLY A 248 -7.80 -6.60 -8.14
C GLY A 248 -7.96 -7.94 -8.86
N LEU A 249 -7.94 -9.06 -8.13
CA LEU A 249 -8.02 -10.41 -8.68
C LEU A 249 -9.45 -10.90 -8.94
N GLY A 250 -10.45 -10.08 -8.62
CA GLY A 250 -11.85 -10.47 -8.61
C GLY A 250 -12.25 -11.15 -7.30
N GLY A 251 -13.34 -10.69 -6.69
CA GLY A 251 -13.82 -11.21 -5.42
C GLY A 251 -14.89 -10.35 -4.79
N LEU A 252 -15.28 -10.70 -3.57
CA LEU A 252 -16.38 -10.06 -2.85
C LEU A 252 -15.98 -8.77 -2.14
N THR A 253 -14.72 -8.63 -1.76
CA THR A 253 -14.28 -7.51 -0.92
C THR A 253 -13.22 -6.67 -1.61
N THR A 254 -13.63 -5.49 -2.07
CA THR A 254 -12.76 -4.43 -2.59
C THR A 254 -12.46 -3.41 -1.50
N VAL A 255 -13.46 -3.04 -0.71
CA VAL A 255 -13.34 -2.12 0.43
C VAL A 255 -13.88 -2.77 1.70
N LEU A 256 -13.23 -2.48 2.83
CA LEU A 256 -13.68 -2.84 4.17
C LEU A 256 -14.59 -1.77 4.75
N ASP A 257 -14.42 -0.52 4.33
CA ASP A 257 -15.24 0.60 4.74
C ASP A 257 -15.21 1.73 3.70
N VAL A 258 -16.24 2.57 3.72
CA VAL A 258 -16.31 3.85 3.02
C VAL A 258 -16.59 4.93 4.06
N LYS A 259 -15.64 5.83 4.24
CA LYS A 259 -15.72 6.96 5.17
C LYS A 259 -16.10 8.22 4.43
N ILE A 260 -17.00 9.02 4.96
CA ILE A 260 -17.44 10.29 4.35
C ILE A 260 -17.43 11.39 5.38
N ALA A 261 -16.72 12.48 5.09
CA ALA A 261 -16.76 13.71 5.86
C ALA A 261 -17.28 14.86 4.99
N THR A 262 -18.09 15.74 5.59
CA THR A 262 -18.69 16.87 4.89
C THR A 262 -18.36 18.20 5.55
N TYR A 263 -18.39 19.27 4.76
CA TYR A 263 -18.23 20.63 5.23
C TYR A 263 -19.15 21.57 4.45
N PRO A 264 -19.72 22.62 5.06
CA PRO A 264 -20.52 23.62 4.34
C PRO A 264 -19.77 24.19 3.14
N THR A 265 -20.46 24.35 2.01
CA THR A 265 -19.85 24.79 0.76
C THR A 265 -20.64 25.89 0.08
N HIS A 266 -20.02 26.54 -0.93
CA HIS A 266 -20.69 27.54 -1.74
C HIS A 266 -21.82 26.93 -2.56
N ALA A 267 -22.95 27.61 -2.67
CA ALA A 267 -24.14 27.10 -3.36
C ALA A 267 -23.92 26.72 -4.84
N ALA A 268 -22.93 27.33 -5.49
CA ALA A 268 -22.64 27.11 -6.90
C ALA A 268 -21.74 25.91 -7.20
N GLY A 269 -21.21 25.24 -6.19
CA GLY A 269 -20.25 24.15 -6.39
C GLY A 269 -20.38 23.04 -5.34
N LYS A 270 -19.79 21.89 -5.66
CA LYS A 270 -19.70 20.71 -4.80
C LYS A 270 -18.31 20.07 -4.99
N PRO A 271 -17.27 20.58 -4.28
CA PRO A 271 -15.96 19.94 -4.33
C PRO A 271 -16.03 18.57 -3.69
N VAL A 272 -15.49 17.57 -4.36
CA VAL A 272 -15.46 16.17 -3.91
C VAL A 272 -14.06 15.61 -4.09
N ALA A 273 -13.54 15.02 -3.04
CA ALA A 273 -12.30 14.26 -3.06
C ALA A 273 -12.52 12.82 -2.64
N MET A 274 -11.75 11.89 -3.20
CA MET A 274 -11.73 10.50 -2.80
C MET A 274 -10.28 10.03 -2.71
N ILE A 275 -9.88 9.55 -1.55
CA ILE A 275 -8.54 9.04 -1.26
C ILE A 275 -8.67 7.60 -0.77
N PRO A 276 -8.06 6.62 -1.48
CA PRO A 276 -8.04 5.24 -0.99
C PRO A 276 -6.97 5.06 0.09
N ASN A 277 -7.19 4.14 1.02
CA ASN A 277 -6.16 3.60 1.90
C ASN A 277 -5.96 2.12 1.61
N CYS A 278 -4.73 1.62 1.73
CA CYS A 278 -4.35 0.28 1.28
C CYS A 278 -4.46 -0.78 2.37
N ALA A 279 -4.22 -2.04 1.98
CA ALA A 279 -4.12 -3.17 2.90
C ALA A 279 -3.02 -3.02 3.98
N ALA A 280 -2.04 -2.14 3.77
CA ALA A 280 -1.04 -1.78 4.79
C ALA A 280 -1.40 -0.44 5.45
N THR A 281 -2.62 -0.31 5.94
CA THR A 281 -3.06 0.90 6.65
C THR A 281 -2.29 1.09 7.96
N ARG A 282 -1.82 2.30 8.21
CA ARG A 282 -0.89 2.61 9.30
C ARG A 282 -1.21 3.96 9.89
N HIS A 283 -1.87 3.97 11.01
CA HIS A 283 -2.13 5.19 11.78
C HIS A 283 -2.34 4.86 13.25
N ALA A 284 -2.11 5.86 14.09
CA ALA A 284 -2.39 5.81 15.52
C ALA A 284 -2.83 7.19 16.00
N HIS A 285 -3.68 7.19 16.99
CA HIS A 285 -4.14 8.39 17.70
C HIS A 285 -3.61 8.37 19.12
N VAL A 286 -3.01 9.45 19.57
CA VAL A 286 -2.51 9.64 20.93
C VAL A 286 -2.87 11.01 21.45
N VAL A 287 -2.94 11.14 22.79
CA VAL A 287 -3.29 12.38 23.46
C VAL A 287 -2.21 12.72 24.48
N LEU A 288 -1.56 13.87 24.31
CA LEU A 288 -0.65 14.41 25.32
C LEU A 288 -1.43 15.36 26.23
N ASP A 289 -1.33 15.10 27.52
CA ASP A 289 -1.97 15.87 28.60
C ASP A 289 -0.98 16.53 29.55
N GLY A 290 0.31 16.52 29.18
CA GLY A 290 1.40 17.09 29.98
C GLY A 290 2.03 16.12 30.98
N SER A 291 1.58 14.87 31.06
CA SER A 291 2.13 13.85 31.97
C SER A 291 3.43 13.20 31.48
N GLY A 292 3.80 13.43 30.22
CA GLY A 292 4.99 12.86 29.60
C GLY A 292 4.74 12.36 28.19
N PRO A 293 5.69 11.63 27.58
CA PRO A 293 5.52 11.00 26.29
C PRO A 293 4.47 9.87 26.36
N VAL A 294 3.79 9.63 25.25
CA VAL A 294 2.76 8.59 25.14
C VAL A 294 3.31 7.42 24.33
N TYR A 295 3.19 6.23 24.89
CA TYR A 295 3.49 4.96 24.22
C TYR A 295 2.24 4.14 24.08
N LEU A 296 2.05 3.52 22.91
CA LEU A 296 0.91 2.66 22.65
C LEU A 296 1.22 1.22 23.10
N ASP A 297 0.26 0.61 23.77
CA ASP A 297 0.38 -0.79 24.18
C ASP A 297 0.31 -1.71 22.96
N ALA A 298 1.15 -2.75 22.96
CA ALA A 298 1.09 -3.78 21.93
C ALA A 298 -0.26 -4.50 21.96
N PRO A 299 -0.93 -4.71 20.81
CA PRO A 299 -2.16 -5.48 20.77
C PRO A 299 -1.88 -6.94 21.17
N SER A 300 -2.88 -7.61 21.75
CA SER A 300 -2.81 -9.05 21.98
C SER A 300 -2.73 -9.78 20.65
N LEU A 301 -1.88 -10.80 20.56
CA LEU A 301 -1.78 -11.65 19.36
C LEU A 301 -3.04 -12.47 19.09
N ASP A 302 -3.94 -12.61 20.07
CA ASP A 302 -5.25 -13.24 19.90
C ASP A 302 -6.21 -12.43 19.00
N LEU A 303 -5.86 -11.18 18.72
CA LEU A 303 -6.60 -10.34 17.77
C LEU A 303 -6.55 -10.90 16.33
N TRP A 304 -5.44 -11.54 15.96
CA TRP A 304 -5.31 -12.14 14.64
C TRP A 304 -6.05 -13.48 14.57
N PRO A 305 -6.82 -13.72 13.48
CA PRO A 305 -7.45 -15.01 13.28
C PRO A 305 -6.40 -16.11 13.14
N ASP A 306 -6.82 -17.35 13.37
CA ASP A 306 -5.96 -18.54 13.14
C ASP A 306 -5.84 -18.83 11.63
N VAL A 307 -5.18 -17.87 10.94
CA VAL A 307 -4.89 -17.95 9.51
C VAL A 307 -3.39 -17.93 9.32
N HIS A 308 -2.84 -19.04 8.88
CA HIS A 308 -1.43 -19.24 8.59
C HIS A 308 -1.27 -19.58 7.12
N TRP A 309 -0.95 -18.59 6.31
CA TRP A 309 -0.66 -18.84 4.90
C TRP A 309 0.66 -19.60 4.77
N ALA A 310 0.66 -20.66 3.97
CA ALA A 310 1.84 -21.40 3.56
C ALA A 310 1.71 -21.79 2.09
N PRO A 311 2.84 -22.01 1.38
CA PRO A 311 2.81 -22.49 0.00
C PRO A 311 1.98 -23.76 -0.16
N ASP A 312 0.99 -23.76 -1.05
CA ASP A 312 0.21 -24.95 -1.40
C ASP A 312 0.91 -25.72 -2.53
N TYR A 313 1.77 -26.65 -2.17
CA TYR A 313 2.53 -27.44 -3.13
C TYR A 313 1.70 -28.37 -4.02
N LYS A 314 0.41 -28.56 -3.72
CA LYS A 314 -0.51 -29.37 -4.54
C LYS A 314 -1.16 -28.53 -5.64
N LYS A 315 -1.41 -27.25 -5.36
CA LYS A 315 -2.07 -26.33 -6.29
C LYS A 315 -1.09 -25.44 -7.03
N SER A 316 0.05 -25.10 -6.42
CA SER A 316 1.02 -24.18 -7.01
C SER A 316 2.08 -24.94 -7.81
N ARG A 317 2.40 -24.40 -8.99
CA ARG A 317 3.49 -24.91 -9.81
C ARG A 317 4.84 -24.44 -9.30
N LYS A 318 5.79 -25.33 -9.08
CA LYS A 318 7.18 -24.97 -8.79
C LYS A 318 7.89 -24.52 -10.05
N VAL A 319 8.63 -23.43 -9.96
CA VAL A 319 9.41 -22.86 -11.06
C VAL A 319 10.84 -22.63 -10.60
N ASP A 320 11.79 -23.23 -11.29
CA ASP A 320 13.23 -22.97 -11.10
C ASP A 320 13.68 -21.88 -12.06
N LEU A 321 13.96 -20.69 -11.51
CA LEU A 321 14.39 -19.54 -12.29
C LEU A 321 15.77 -19.70 -12.96
N ASN A 322 16.61 -20.63 -12.46
CA ASN A 322 17.93 -20.87 -13.03
C ASN A 322 17.86 -21.64 -14.37
N THR A 323 16.76 -22.35 -14.58
CA THR A 323 16.54 -23.17 -15.80
C THR A 323 15.31 -22.71 -16.60
N LEU A 324 14.70 -21.59 -16.23
CA LEU A 324 13.50 -21.08 -16.85
C LEU A 324 13.68 -20.80 -18.35
N THR A 325 12.72 -21.25 -19.15
CA THR A 325 12.71 -21.07 -20.60
C THR A 325 11.47 -20.30 -21.07
N LYS A 326 11.56 -19.70 -22.27
CA LYS A 326 10.39 -19.08 -22.91
C LYS A 326 9.23 -20.08 -23.13
N ALA A 327 9.54 -21.33 -23.43
CA ALA A 327 8.53 -22.37 -23.62
C ALA A 327 7.76 -22.63 -22.31
N GLU A 328 8.44 -22.63 -21.19
CA GLU A 328 7.80 -22.76 -19.88
C GLU A 328 6.93 -21.53 -19.57
N VAL A 329 7.43 -20.31 -19.76
CA VAL A 329 6.67 -19.07 -19.58
C VAL A 329 5.41 -19.06 -20.45
N ALA A 330 5.51 -19.51 -21.70
CA ALA A 330 4.36 -19.59 -22.62
C ALA A 330 3.30 -20.63 -22.19
N SER A 331 3.65 -21.57 -21.31
CA SER A 331 2.72 -22.57 -20.80
C SER A 331 1.85 -22.09 -19.64
N TRP A 332 2.22 -20.96 -19.01
CA TRP A 332 1.49 -20.41 -17.88
C TRP A 332 0.14 -19.82 -18.29
N LYS A 333 -0.83 -19.94 -17.42
CA LYS A 333 -2.19 -19.40 -17.63
C LYS A 333 -2.50 -18.29 -16.63
N PRO A 334 -3.34 -17.34 -17.01
CA PRO A 334 -3.78 -16.29 -16.09
C PRO A 334 -4.43 -16.91 -14.85
N GLY A 335 -3.98 -16.46 -13.67
CA GLY A 335 -4.46 -16.98 -12.39
C GLY A 335 -3.71 -18.19 -11.85
N ASP A 336 -2.81 -18.81 -12.62
CA ASP A 336 -1.92 -19.86 -12.10
C ASP A 336 -1.10 -19.33 -10.92
N THR A 337 -1.01 -20.11 -9.85
CA THR A 337 -0.12 -19.82 -8.72
C THR A 337 1.21 -20.51 -8.91
N LEU A 338 2.29 -19.76 -8.81
CA LEU A 338 3.65 -20.25 -8.96
C LEU A 338 4.44 -20.05 -7.67
N LEU A 339 5.38 -20.96 -7.41
CA LEU A 339 6.38 -20.86 -6.35
C LEU A 339 7.75 -20.75 -7.02
N LEU A 340 8.33 -19.56 -6.96
CA LEU A 340 9.59 -19.24 -7.61
C LEU A 340 10.77 -19.58 -6.72
N SER A 341 11.73 -20.33 -7.24
CA SER A 341 13.01 -20.63 -6.59
C SER A 341 14.17 -20.35 -7.55
N GLY A 342 15.35 -20.06 -7.00
CA GLY A 342 16.54 -19.69 -7.78
C GLY A 342 16.75 -18.19 -7.87
N ARG A 343 17.58 -17.74 -8.82
CA ARG A 343 18.07 -16.36 -8.87
C ARG A 343 17.16 -15.42 -9.64
N MET A 344 16.77 -14.33 -8.99
CA MET A 344 15.93 -13.28 -9.58
C MET A 344 16.60 -11.93 -9.46
N LEU A 345 16.63 -11.16 -10.54
CA LEU A 345 17.11 -9.78 -10.54
C LEU A 345 16.04 -8.83 -10.00
N THR A 346 16.47 -7.68 -9.46
CA THR A 346 15.57 -6.62 -9.05
C THR A 346 15.80 -5.36 -9.86
N GLY A 347 14.78 -4.47 -9.90
CA GLY A 347 14.93 -3.16 -10.52
C GLY A 347 13.65 -2.35 -10.44
N ARG A 348 13.79 -1.04 -10.26
CA ARG A 348 12.70 -0.08 -10.23
C ARG A 348 12.96 1.05 -11.23
N ASP A 349 12.28 2.19 -11.04
CA ASP A 349 12.29 3.32 -11.96
C ASP A 349 13.70 3.80 -12.29
N ALA A 350 14.56 4.03 -11.28
CA ALA A 350 15.90 4.56 -11.49
C ALA A 350 16.80 3.57 -12.23
N ALA A 351 16.75 2.28 -11.86
CA ALA A 351 17.51 1.25 -12.56
C ALA A 351 17.06 1.10 -14.02
N HIS A 352 15.75 1.04 -14.28
CA HIS A 352 15.22 0.95 -15.65
C HIS A 352 15.59 2.16 -16.50
N LYS A 353 15.52 3.37 -15.93
CA LYS A 353 15.94 4.59 -16.63
C LYS A 353 17.42 4.54 -17.00
N ARG A 354 18.28 4.11 -16.08
CA ARG A 354 19.72 3.96 -16.34
C ARG A 354 20.02 2.89 -17.39
N ILE A 355 19.33 1.75 -17.35
CA ILE A 355 19.41 0.72 -18.41
C ILE A 355 19.04 1.31 -19.76
N GLN A 356 17.95 2.06 -19.85
CA GLN A 356 17.51 2.72 -21.08
C GLN A 356 18.60 3.67 -21.62
N ASP A 357 19.20 4.49 -20.76
CA ASP A 357 20.22 5.45 -21.15
C ASP A 357 21.50 4.75 -21.62
N MET A 358 21.91 3.66 -20.96
CA MET A 358 23.07 2.86 -21.37
C MET A 358 22.85 2.18 -22.72
N LEU A 359 21.67 1.58 -22.94
CA LEU A 359 21.32 0.96 -24.22
C LEU A 359 21.30 1.98 -25.37
N ALA A 360 20.76 3.17 -25.11
CA ALA A 360 20.75 4.26 -26.09
C ALA A 360 22.15 4.73 -26.50
N LYS A 361 23.13 4.58 -25.60
CA LYS A 361 24.55 4.90 -25.87
C LYS A 361 25.37 3.71 -26.36
N GLY A 362 24.76 2.51 -26.46
CA GLY A 362 25.48 1.27 -26.82
C GLY A 362 26.44 0.78 -25.71
N GLU A 363 26.23 1.20 -24.47
CA GLU A 363 27.02 0.79 -23.33
C GLU A 363 26.65 -0.63 -22.87
N LYS A 364 27.64 -1.38 -22.37
CA LYS A 364 27.39 -2.71 -21.79
C LYS A 364 26.69 -2.61 -20.46
N LEU A 365 25.59 -3.36 -20.31
CA LEU A 365 24.84 -3.44 -19.05
C LEU A 365 25.67 -4.15 -17.95
N PRO A 366 25.46 -3.81 -16.67
CA PRO A 366 26.20 -4.41 -15.55
C PRO A 366 25.85 -5.88 -15.31
N VAL A 367 24.68 -6.32 -15.77
CA VAL A 367 24.17 -7.71 -15.64
C VAL A 367 23.59 -8.20 -16.95
N ASP A 368 23.61 -9.52 -17.17
CA ASP A 368 22.92 -10.19 -18.26
C ASP A 368 21.47 -10.50 -17.84
N PHE A 369 20.51 -9.97 -18.58
CA PHE A 369 19.07 -10.20 -18.37
C PHE A 369 18.51 -11.35 -19.20
N THR A 370 19.31 -11.98 -20.04
CA THR A 370 18.86 -13.05 -20.94
C THR A 370 18.26 -14.22 -20.17
N ASN A 371 17.00 -14.54 -20.48
CA ASN A 371 16.18 -15.57 -19.80
C ASN A 371 16.01 -15.33 -18.28
N ARG A 372 16.18 -14.10 -17.83
CA ARG A 372 16.01 -13.75 -16.41
C ARG A 372 14.62 -13.19 -16.13
N VAL A 373 14.27 -13.19 -14.86
CA VAL A 373 13.09 -12.54 -14.31
C VAL A 373 13.52 -11.33 -13.48
N ILE A 374 12.79 -10.23 -13.58
CA ILE A 374 13.05 -9.03 -12.80
C ILE A 374 11.90 -8.77 -11.81
N TYR A 375 12.24 -8.50 -10.56
CA TYR A 375 11.31 -8.13 -9.50
C TYR A 375 11.33 -6.62 -9.26
N TYR A 376 10.19 -6.00 -9.40
CA TYR A 376 9.99 -4.57 -9.12
C TYR A 376 9.89 -4.37 -7.61
N VAL A 377 11.02 -4.15 -6.96
CA VAL A 377 11.12 -4.02 -5.51
C VAL A 377 12.19 -3.01 -5.12
N GLY A 378 11.97 -2.32 -4.01
CA GLY A 378 12.98 -1.58 -3.27
C GLY A 378 12.82 -1.99 -1.81
N PRO A 379 13.63 -2.92 -1.30
CA PRO A 379 13.46 -3.49 0.03
C PRO A 379 13.74 -2.46 1.13
N VAL A 380 13.25 -2.73 2.33
CA VAL A 380 13.73 -2.07 3.55
C VAL A 380 15.11 -2.64 3.88
N ASP A 381 15.98 -1.83 4.49
CA ASP A 381 17.28 -2.29 4.93
C ASP A 381 17.15 -3.41 5.97
N PRO A 382 18.02 -4.45 5.90
CA PRO A 382 17.97 -5.54 6.84
C PRO A 382 18.44 -5.11 8.24
N VAL A 383 17.87 -5.74 9.26
CA VAL A 383 18.41 -5.71 10.64
C VAL A 383 19.23 -6.96 10.91
N PRO A 384 20.02 -7.01 12.02
CA PRO A 384 20.80 -8.21 12.36
C PRO A 384 19.96 -9.49 12.31
N GLY A 385 20.43 -10.50 11.55
CA GLY A 385 19.74 -11.78 11.35
C GLY A 385 18.81 -11.83 10.13
N GLU A 386 18.64 -10.74 9.40
CA GLU A 386 17.92 -10.72 8.11
C GLU A 386 18.89 -10.74 6.92
N VAL A 387 18.52 -11.46 5.88
CA VAL A 387 19.19 -11.40 4.55
C VAL A 387 18.81 -10.10 3.85
N VAL A 388 17.54 -9.75 3.93
CA VAL A 388 16.95 -8.54 3.39
C VAL A 388 15.78 -8.13 4.29
N GLY A 389 15.50 -6.86 4.41
CA GLY A 389 14.30 -6.38 5.10
C GLY A 389 13.03 -6.64 4.30
N PRO A 390 11.86 -6.22 4.78
CA PRO A 390 10.60 -6.37 4.06
C PRO A 390 10.71 -5.95 2.60
N ALA A 391 10.32 -6.83 1.67
CA ALA A 391 10.61 -6.74 0.25
C ALA A 391 9.37 -6.98 -0.61
N GLY A 392 8.29 -6.25 -0.36
CA GLY A 392 7.06 -6.34 -1.13
C GLY A 392 7.14 -5.68 -2.51
N PRO A 393 6.22 -6.03 -3.42
CA PRO A 393 6.25 -5.57 -4.79
C PRO A 393 5.90 -4.09 -4.95
N THR A 394 6.54 -3.44 -5.92
CA THR A 394 6.20 -2.09 -6.39
C THR A 394 5.09 -2.17 -7.44
N THR A 395 4.25 -1.12 -7.54
CA THR A 395 3.23 -0.99 -8.59
C THR A 395 3.87 -1.06 -9.98
N ALA A 396 3.46 -2.05 -10.78
CA ALA A 396 4.09 -2.39 -12.04
C ALA A 396 3.87 -1.37 -13.16
N THR A 397 2.73 -0.67 -13.18
CA THR A 397 2.40 0.34 -14.20
C THR A 397 3.46 1.45 -14.33
N ARG A 398 4.23 1.71 -13.29
CA ARG A 398 5.34 2.68 -13.35
C ARG A 398 6.46 2.24 -14.30
N MET A 399 6.63 0.92 -14.49
CA MET A 399 7.62 0.33 -15.38
C MET A 399 7.09 0.06 -16.80
N ASP A 400 5.81 0.34 -17.08
CA ASP A 400 5.20 0.03 -18.38
C ASP A 400 5.92 0.67 -19.56
N LYS A 401 6.37 1.92 -19.40
CA LYS A 401 7.14 2.66 -20.40
C LYS A 401 8.49 2.03 -20.76
N PHE A 402 9.02 1.15 -19.91
CA PHE A 402 10.28 0.45 -20.14
C PHE A 402 10.11 -0.98 -20.64
N THR A 403 8.87 -1.52 -20.61
CA THR A 403 8.61 -2.95 -20.83
C THR A 403 9.03 -3.42 -22.20
N GLU A 404 8.64 -2.72 -23.28
CA GLU A 404 9.03 -3.07 -24.65
C GLU A 404 10.56 -3.10 -24.80
N MET A 405 11.25 -2.10 -24.30
CA MET A 405 12.72 -2.01 -24.36
C MET A 405 13.38 -3.17 -23.60
N MET A 406 12.92 -3.46 -22.40
CA MET A 406 13.49 -4.56 -21.61
C MET A 406 13.30 -5.92 -22.29
N LEU A 407 12.11 -6.19 -22.81
CA LEU A 407 11.81 -7.46 -23.48
C LEU A 407 12.56 -7.59 -24.85
N ALA A 408 12.61 -6.51 -25.62
CA ALA A 408 13.19 -6.52 -26.96
C ALA A 408 14.72 -6.52 -26.97
N GLN A 409 15.36 -5.79 -26.04
CA GLN A 409 16.79 -5.47 -26.13
C GLN A 409 17.65 -6.18 -25.09
N THR A 410 17.08 -6.70 -24.00
CA THR A 410 17.86 -7.32 -22.93
C THR A 410 17.67 -8.83 -22.83
N GLY A 411 16.69 -9.40 -23.51
CA GLY A 411 16.38 -10.83 -23.42
C GLY A 411 15.63 -11.23 -22.14
N LEU A 412 15.12 -10.26 -21.36
CA LEU A 412 14.28 -10.51 -20.19
C LEU A 412 13.02 -11.31 -20.59
N ILE A 413 12.59 -12.29 -19.79
CA ILE A 413 11.45 -13.16 -20.16
C ILE A 413 10.24 -13.06 -19.26
N ALA A 414 10.36 -12.54 -18.05
CA ALA A 414 9.22 -12.28 -17.17
C ALA A 414 9.52 -11.18 -16.15
N MET A 415 8.47 -10.63 -15.59
CA MET A 415 8.52 -9.54 -14.61
C MET A 415 7.62 -9.86 -13.43
N VAL A 416 8.00 -9.43 -12.23
CA VAL A 416 7.19 -9.55 -11.00
C VAL A 416 6.94 -8.16 -10.43
N GLY A 417 5.70 -7.87 -10.08
CA GLY A 417 5.30 -6.60 -9.46
C GLY A 417 3.99 -6.74 -8.72
N LYS A 418 3.27 -5.65 -8.53
CA LYS A 418 1.89 -5.64 -8.04
C LYS A 418 0.98 -4.86 -8.95
N ALA A 419 -0.33 -5.15 -8.84
CA ALA A 419 -1.39 -4.53 -9.63
C ALA A 419 -1.35 -4.86 -11.13
N GLU A 420 -2.17 -4.17 -11.88
CA GLU A 420 -2.35 -4.34 -13.32
C GLU A 420 -1.16 -3.81 -14.15
N ARG A 421 -1.14 -4.19 -15.41
CA ARG A 421 -0.30 -3.58 -16.46
C ARG A 421 -1.18 -2.75 -17.41
N GLY A 422 -0.64 -1.68 -17.93
CA GLY A 422 -1.30 -0.89 -18.98
C GLY A 422 -1.31 -1.59 -20.35
N PRO A 423 -2.17 -1.14 -21.28
CA PRO A 423 -2.35 -1.78 -22.59
C PRO A 423 -1.05 -1.95 -23.39
N ALA A 424 -0.20 -0.93 -23.42
CA ALA A 424 1.09 -0.98 -24.14
C ALA A 424 2.04 -2.04 -23.57
N ALA A 425 2.06 -2.22 -22.26
CA ALA A 425 2.87 -3.26 -21.61
C ALA A 425 2.29 -4.65 -21.90
N ILE A 426 0.97 -4.82 -21.90
CA ILE A 426 0.32 -6.08 -22.24
C ILE A 426 0.62 -6.47 -23.69
N GLU A 427 0.55 -5.54 -24.64
CA GLU A 427 0.93 -5.79 -26.03
C GLU A 427 2.41 -6.17 -26.17
N ALA A 428 3.30 -5.53 -25.42
CA ALA A 428 4.72 -5.90 -25.40
C ALA A 428 4.92 -7.34 -24.84
N ILE A 429 4.24 -7.69 -23.75
CA ILE A 429 4.26 -9.03 -23.17
C ILE A 429 3.82 -10.06 -24.20
N LYS A 430 2.71 -9.83 -24.89
CA LYS A 430 2.17 -10.70 -25.93
C LYS A 430 3.15 -10.82 -27.11
N LYS A 431 3.65 -9.70 -27.61
CA LYS A 431 4.58 -9.66 -28.75
C LYS A 431 5.85 -10.47 -28.51
N HIS A 432 6.38 -10.43 -27.31
CA HIS A 432 7.63 -11.10 -26.94
C HIS A 432 7.45 -12.48 -26.31
N GLY A 433 6.20 -12.96 -26.16
CA GLY A 433 5.89 -14.24 -25.50
C GLY A 433 6.38 -14.30 -24.06
N SER A 434 6.27 -13.16 -23.36
CA SER A 434 6.68 -12.97 -21.97
C SER A 434 5.50 -13.19 -21.01
N ALA A 435 5.72 -13.03 -19.71
CA ALA A 435 4.66 -12.99 -18.72
C ALA A 435 4.90 -11.92 -17.66
N TYR A 436 3.82 -11.46 -17.06
CA TYR A 436 3.85 -10.64 -15.87
C TYR A 436 3.23 -11.39 -14.71
N LEU A 437 3.99 -11.49 -13.61
CA LEU A 437 3.62 -12.16 -12.39
C LEU A 437 3.32 -11.12 -11.31
N MET A 438 2.37 -11.42 -10.46
CA MET A 438 1.96 -10.54 -9.38
C MET A 438 2.30 -11.18 -8.03
N ALA A 439 3.01 -10.44 -7.18
CA ALA A 439 3.12 -10.71 -5.75
C ALA A 439 2.11 -9.84 -4.97
N VAL A 440 1.69 -10.29 -3.79
CA VAL A 440 0.66 -9.59 -3.00
C VAL A 440 1.23 -8.33 -2.37
N GLY A 441 0.59 -7.18 -2.65
CA GLY A 441 0.89 -5.92 -1.98
C GLY A 441 0.36 -5.92 -0.53
N GLY A 442 1.18 -5.44 0.40
CA GLY A 442 0.85 -5.51 1.83
C GLY A 442 1.29 -6.80 2.53
N ALA A 443 2.12 -7.63 1.86
CA ALA A 443 2.69 -8.86 2.40
C ALA A 443 4.24 -8.87 2.31
N ALA A 444 4.85 -7.72 2.58
CA ALA A 444 6.28 -7.51 2.33
C ALA A 444 7.22 -8.34 3.21
N TYR A 445 6.86 -8.52 4.47
CA TYR A 445 7.67 -9.29 5.41
C TYR A 445 7.56 -10.80 5.15
N LEU A 446 6.37 -11.26 4.76
CA LEU A 446 6.15 -12.64 4.31
C LEU A 446 7.00 -12.96 3.07
N VAL A 447 6.98 -12.09 2.06
CA VAL A 447 7.80 -12.27 0.85
C VAL A 447 9.28 -12.28 1.16
N ALA A 448 9.75 -11.42 2.08
CA ALA A 448 11.16 -11.39 2.48
C ALA A 448 11.65 -12.73 3.04
N LYS A 449 10.80 -13.55 3.65
CA LYS A 449 11.17 -14.89 4.14
C LYS A 449 11.47 -15.89 3.03
N ALA A 450 10.99 -15.66 1.81
CA ALA A 450 11.35 -16.45 0.65
C ALA A 450 12.74 -16.09 0.06
N ILE A 451 13.33 -14.95 0.47
CA ILE A 451 14.64 -14.48 -0.01
C ILE A 451 15.72 -15.05 0.91
N LYS A 452 16.55 -15.95 0.40
CA LYS A 452 17.61 -16.65 1.15
C LYS A 452 18.99 -16.05 0.94
N GLY A 453 19.17 -15.27 -0.12
CA GLY A 453 20.39 -14.52 -0.43
C GLY A 453 20.06 -13.23 -1.14
N ALA A 454 20.88 -12.20 -0.95
CA ALA A 454 20.75 -10.92 -1.63
C ALA A 454 22.13 -10.31 -1.87
N GLU A 455 22.44 -10.00 -3.11
CA GLU A 455 23.70 -9.37 -3.52
C GLU A 455 23.42 -8.21 -4.47
N VAL A 456 24.13 -7.11 -4.30
CA VAL A 456 24.09 -5.99 -5.26
C VAL A 456 24.98 -6.33 -6.44
N VAL A 457 24.39 -6.46 -7.63
CA VAL A 457 25.09 -6.85 -8.89
C VAL A 457 25.20 -5.70 -9.89
N GLY A 458 24.52 -4.59 -9.65
CA GLY A 458 24.59 -3.39 -10.51
C GLY A 458 24.03 -2.14 -9.84
N PHE A 459 24.54 -0.99 -10.27
CA PHE A 459 24.06 0.34 -9.85
C PHE A 459 24.01 0.54 -8.33
N ALA A 460 25.07 0.14 -7.62
CA ALA A 460 25.15 0.21 -6.15
C ALA A 460 24.87 1.61 -5.57
N ASP A 461 25.19 2.66 -6.33
CA ASP A 461 24.94 4.05 -5.97
C ASP A 461 23.43 4.42 -5.89
N LEU A 462 22.55 3.59 -6.46
CA LEU A 462 21.09 3.78 -6.37
C LEU A 462 20.48 3.27 -5.06
N GLY A 463 21.27 2.69 -4.14
CA GLY A 463 20.78 2.20 -2.85
C GLY A 463 19.68 1.15 -3.01
N MET A 464 18.48 1.39 -2.45
CA MET A 464 17.35 0.46 -2.55
C MET A 464 16.85 0.23 -3.99
N GLU A 465 17.20 1.08 -4.93
CA GLU A 465 16.89 0.93 -6.36
C GLU A 465 18.03 0.35 -7.18
N ALA A 466 19.13 -0.10 -6.54
CA ALA A 466 20.18 -0.88 -7.17
C ALA A 466 19.62 -2.18 -7.75
N ILE A 467 20.36 -2.77 -8.69
CA ILE A 467 20.05 -4.12 -9.16
C ILE A 467 20.63 -5.10 -8.15
N TYR A 468 19.75 -5.80 -7.44
CA TYR A 468 20.09 -6.94 -6.60
C TYR A 468 19.89 -8.24 -7.39
N GLU A 469 20.66 -9.26 -7.06
CA GLU A 469 20.31 -10.64 -7.34
C GLU A 469 19.85 -11.29 -6.04
N PHE A 470 18.58 -11.73 -6.00
CA PHE A 470 18.00 -12.48 -4.89
C PHE A 470 18.09 -13.96 -5.17
N ASP A 471 18.47 -14.76 -4.17
CA ASP A 471 18.29 -16.20 -4.17
C ASP A 471 16.98 -16.53 -3.46
N LEU A 472 16.05 -17.14 -4.17
CA LEU A 472 14.68 -17.39 -3.73
C LEU A 472 14.43 -18.85 -3.40
N GLN A 473 13.54 -19.07 -2.44
CA GLN A 473 12.94 -20.37 -2.14
C GLN A 473 11.43 -20.22 -1.99
N ASP A 474 10.69 -20.81 -2.94
CA ASP A 474 9.22 -20.89 -2.94
C ASP A 474 8.50 -19.53 -2.78
N MET A 475 9.00 -18.47 -3.45
CA MET A 475 8.33 -17.17 -3.46
C MET A 475 6.98 -17.27 -4.16
N PRO A 476 5.86 -16.95 -3.47
CA PRO A 476 4.54 -17.04 -4.06
C PRO A 476 4.26 -15.89 -5.03
N VAL A 477 3.77 -16.23 -6.22
CA VAL A 477 3.27 -15.27 -7.20
C VAL A 477 2.08 -15.84 -7.97
N THR A 478 1.29 -14.96 -8.58
CA THR A 478 0.20 -15.32 -9.50
C THR A 478 0.52 -14.85 -10.90
N VAL A 479 0.23 -15.63 -11.91
CA VAL A 479 0.33 -15.21 -13.31
C VAL A 479 -0.75 -14.15 -13.57
N ALA A 480 -0.34 -12.90 -13.67
CA ALA A 480 -1.24 -11.78 -13.83
C ALA A 480 -1.51 -11.44 -15.30
N VAL A 481 -0.48 -11.54 -16.16
CA VAL A 481 -0.62 -11.46 -17.61
C VAL A 481 0.17 -12.61 -18.23
N ASP A 482 -0.50 -13.44 -19.01
CA ASP A 482 0.13 -14.57 -19.70
C ASP A 482 0.79 -14.14 -21.02
N ALA A 483 1.48 -15.07 -21.66
CA ALA A 483 2.14 -14.83 -22.96
C ALA A 483 1.16 -14.53 -24.10
N GLY A 484 -0.13 -14.80 -23.93
CA GLY A 484 -1.21 -14.44 -24.86
C GLY A 484 -1.73 -13.01 -24.66
N GLY A 485 -1.31 -12.32 -23.59
CA GLY A 485 -1.78 -10.99 -23.24
C GLY A 485 -3.11 -10.98 -22.46
N THR A 486 -3.51 -12.10 -21.87
CA THR A 486 -4.72 -12.15 -21.04
C THR A 486 -4.39 -11.74 -19.60
N SER A 487 -5.12 -10.75 -19.07
CA SER A 487 -4.90 -10.18 -17.74
C SER A 487 -5.96 -10.64 -16.74
N VAL A 488 -5.53 -11.15 -15.57
CA VAL A 488 -6.45 -11.47 -14.46
C VAL A 488 -7.13 -10.22 -13.88
N HIS A 489 -6.48 -9.06 -13.98
CA HIS A 489 -7.05 -7.79 -13.52
C HIS A 489 -8.19 -7.28 -14.40
N GLU A 490 -8.37 -7.88 -15.59
CA GLU A 490 -9.52 -7.63 -16.47
C GLU A 490 -10.57 -8.74 -16.33
N THR A 491 -10.12 -10.00 -16.35
CA THR A 491 -11.03 -11.16 -16.35
C THR A 491 -11.66 -11.42 -15.00
N GLY A 492 -10.87 -11.32 -13.92
CA GLY A 492 -11.33 -11.56 -12.55
C GLY A 492 -12.46 -10.62 -12.12
N PRO A 493 -12.29 -9.29 -12.17
CA PRO A 493 -13.36 -8.35 -11.84
C PRO A 493 -14.63 -8.54 -12.67
N LYS A 494 -14.52 -8.76 -13.98
CA LYS A 494 -15.67 -9.01 -14.87
C LYS A 494 -16.44 -10.27 -14.45
N GLU A 495 -15.73 -11.35 -14.16
CA GLU A 495 -16.32 -12.60 -13.70
C GLU A 495 -17.07 -12.42 -12.39
N TRP A 496 -16.44 -11.77 -11.40
CA TRP A 496 -17.05 -11.60 -10.09
C TRP A 496 -18.17 -10.57 -10.08
N GLN A 497 -18.08 -9.49 -10.84
CA GLN A 497 -19.18 -8.56 -11.03
C GLN A 497 -20.44 -9.28 -11.55
N ALA A 498 -20.26 -10.23 -12.48
CA ALA A 498 -21.38 -11.01 -13.01
C ALA A 498 -21.94 -12.05 -12.01
N ARG A 499 -21.14 -12.48 -11.04
CA ARG A 499 -21.53 -13.46 -10.00
C ARG A 499 -22.20 -12.81 -8.80
N ILE A 500 -21.70 -11.68 -8.32
CA ILE A 500 -22.15 -11.01 -7.08
C ILE A 500 -23.66 -10.76 -7.09
N GLY A 501 -24.25 -10.34 -8.22
CA GLY A 501 -25.70 -10.14 -8.33
C GLY A 501 -26.54 -11.42 -8.22
N LYS A 502 -25.91 -12.61 -8.19
CA LYS A 502 -26.56 -13.92 -8.06
C LYS A 502 -26.22 -14.67 -6.77
N ILE A 503 -25.28 -14.17 -6.01
CA ILE A 503 -24.90 -14.72 -4.71
C ILE A 503 -25.85 -14.12 -3.67
N PRO A 504 -26.52 -14.96 -2.84
CA PRO A 504 -27.26 -14.44 -1.70
C PRO A 504 -26.33 -13.59 -0.82
N VAL A 505 -26.73 -12.36 -0.58
CA VAL A 505 -25.99 -11.50 0.36
C VAL A 505 -26.11 -12.16 1.73
N VAL A 506 -25.06 -12.77 2.21
CA VAL A 506 -24.96 -13.19 3.60
C VAL A 506 -24.70 -11.92 4.39
N THR A 507 -25.80 -11.30 4.84
CA THR A 507 -25.77 -10.27 5.87
C THR A 507 -25.52 -10.98 7.20
N ALA A 508 -24.35 -10.84 7.77
CA ALA A 508 -24.09 -11.02 9.19
C ALA A 508 -22.80 -10.28 9.53
#